data_b121fc2ef22829d14ea42da27522ea58
#
_entry.id   b121fc2ef22829d14ea42da27522ea58
#
_cell.length_a   1.000
_cell.length_b   1.000
_cell.length_c   1.000
_cell.angle_alpha   90.00
_cell.angle_beta   90.00
_cell.angle_gamma   90.00
#
_symmetry.space_group_name_H-M   'P 1'
#
loop_
_entity.id
_entity.type
_entity.pdbx_description
1 polymer ?
#
loop_
_entity_poly.entity_id
_entity_poly.type
_entity_poly.pdbx_seq_one_letter_code
_entity_poly.pdbx_strand_id
1 'polypeptide(L)'
;MIARGELTPGQRLPGERQLAEQMQVSRVSVRAALQQLKTQGFLAAVQGGGTRVLSTAGDMDPALTEMIRVKFDNLYDLAEIRVILESWAARRAAVNATPEQVAEIGRTVVAMAQPSRGKLRATDDVDFHIAIGKAAGSPVYMHILSVIRDTLTQMLEFHRHELFERSEDKVVLAQHRAIHRAIDRHDPDAAAAAMTAHLTWVLDHYHAARRRRDEAGAEKPPVADAPAG
;
A
#
# COMPACT_ATOMS: atom_id res chain seq x y z
N MET A 1 -14.83 13.71 -1.16
CA MET A 1 -14.29 14.98 -0.58
C MET A 1 -12.77 14.91 -0.48
N ILE A 2 -12.16 14.01 0.32
CA ILE A 2 -10.69 13.89 0.41
C ILE A 2 -10.08 13.55 -0.97
N ALA A 3 -10.54 12.49 -1.62
CA ALA A 3 -10.04 12.07 -2.94
C ALA A 3 -10.27 13.07 -4.09
N ARG A 4 -11.14 14.07 -3.92
CA ARG A 4 -11.41 15.13 -4.91
C ARG A 4 -10.74 16.46 -4.57
N GLY A 5 -9.86 16.50 -3.56
CA GLY A 5 -9.17 17.72 -3.13
C GLY A 5 -10.07 18.79 -2.49
N GLU A 6 -11.32 18.45 -2.16
CA GLU A 6 -12.25 19.37 -1.48
C GLU A 6 -11.88 19.60 -0.01
N LEU A 7 -11.02 18.74 0.52
CA LEU A 7 -10.48 18.82 1.88
C LEU A 7 -8.95 18.73 1.82
N THR A 8 -8.28 19.74 2.29
CA THR A 8 -6.82 19.85 2.29
C THR A 8 -6.19 19.42 3.62
N PRO A 9 -4.93 18.94 3.62
CA PRO A 9 -4.19 18.65 4.84
C PRO A 9 -4.23 19.82 5.83
N GLY A 10 -4.40 19.51 7.12
CA GLY A 10 -4.57 20.50 8.20
C GLY A 10 -5.99 21.04 8.35
N GLN A 11 -6.87 20.90 7.36
CA GLN A 11 -8.23 21.39 7.41
C GLN A 11 -9.05 20.66 8.49
N ARG A 12 -9.84 21.42 9.24
CA ARG A 12 -10.79 20.88 10.22
C ARG A 12 -12.06 20.37 9.54
N LEU A 13 -12.47 19.16 9.84
CA LEU A 13 -13.75 18.63 9.37
C LEU A 13 -14.92 19.24 10.13
N PRO A 14 -16.08 19.37 9.44
CA PRO A 14 -17.35 19.61 10.12
C PRO A 14 -17.66 18.53 11.17
N GLY A 15 -18.46 18.86 12.18
CA GLY A 15 -18.86 17.89 13.20
C GLY A 15 -19.70 16.75 12.62
N GLU A 16 -19.73 15.59 13.32
CA GLU A 16 -20.47 14.38 12.88
C GLU A 16 -21.92 14.67 12.48
N ARG A 17 -22.61 15.57 13.22
CA ARG A 17 -23.99 15.95 12.91
C ARG A 17 -24.08 16.69 11.57
N GLN A 18 -23.22 17.66 11.37
CA GLN A 18 -23.18 18.46 10.15
C GLN A 18 -22.81 17.62 8.92
N LEU A 19 -21.85 16.70 9.08
CA LEU A 19 -21.50 15.75 8.01
C LEU A 19 -22.65 14.81 7.67
N ALA A 20 -23.39 14.32 8.68
CA ALA A 20 -24.55 13.47 8.46
C ALA A 20 -25.66 14.19 7.68
N GLU A 21 -25.93 15.44 8.02
CA GLU A 21 -26.88 16.31 7.32
C GLU A 21 -26.43 16.59 5.87
N GLN A 22 -25.15 16.97 5.66
CA GLN A 22 -24.61 17.26 4.33
C GLN A 22 -24.59 16.04 3.39
N MET A 23 -24.29 14.86 3.94
CA MET A 23 -24.19 13.62 3.17
C MET A 23 -25.50 12.82 3.11
N GLN A 24 -26.56 13.27 3.81
CA GLN A 24 -27.86 12.60 3.92
C GLN A 24 -27.75 11.15 4.40
N VAL A 25 -26.88 10.90 5.38
CA VAL A 25 -26.65 9.58 5.98
C VAL A 25 -26.81 9.64 7.51
N SER A 26 -26.86 8.47 8.15
CA SER A 26 -26.96 8.40 9.61
C SER A 26 -25.70 8.90 10.30
N ARG A 27 -25.83 9.47 11.51
CA ARG A 27 -24.67 9.84 12.33
C ARG A 27 -23.80 8.64 12.69
N VAL A 28 -24.41 7.46 12.81
CA VAL A 28 -23.69 6.20 13.07
C VAL A 28 -22.78 5.85 11.89
N SER A 29 -23.30 5.97 10.67
CA SER A 29 -22.52 5.74 9.45
C SER A 29 -21.36 6.72 9.32
N VAL A 30 -21.58 8.01 9.60
CA VAL A 30 -20.52 9.04 9.61
C VAL A 30 -19.46 8.70 10.65
N ARG A 31 -19.85 8.34 11.86
CA ARG A 31 -18.90 7.99 12.94
C ARG A 31 -18.04 6.79 12.55
N ALA A 32 -18.66 5.75 11.99
CA ALA A 32 -17.94 4.57 11.52
C ALA A 32 -16.92 4.92 10.43
N ALA A 33 -17.33 5.72 9.42
CA ALA A 33 -16.46 6.20 8.36
C ALA A 33 -15.31 7.07 8.89
N LEU A 34 -15.57 8.01 9.80
CA LEU A 34 -14.53 8.84 10.42
C LEU A 34 -13.56 8.01 11.25
N GLN A 35 -14.06 6.99 11.95
CA GLN A 35 -13.20 6.08 12.71
C GLN A 35 -12.30 5.26 11.76
N GLN A 36 -12.84 4.76 10.66
CA GLN A 36 -12.07 4.06 9.63
C GLN A 36 -10.98 4.96 9.03
N LEU A 37 -11.32 6.21 8.66
CA LEU A 37 -10.35 7.16 8.12
C LEU A 37 -9.28 7.56 9.14
N LYS A 38 -9.61 7.61 10.44
CA LYS A 38 -8.61 7.80 11.50
C LYS A 38 -7.66 6.60 11.62
N THR A 39 -8.20 5.39 11.58
CA THR A 39 -7.38 4.16 11.60
C THR A 39 -6.46 4.06 10.38
N GLN A 40 -6.90 4.58 9.24
CA GLN A 40 -6.12 4.63 8.00
C GLN A 40 -5.13 5.79 7.93
N GLY A 41 -5.08 6.67 8.95
CA GLY A 41 -4.14 7.78 9.00
C GLY A 41 -4.53 9.02 8.16
N PHE A 42 -5.73 9.04 7.56
CA PHE A 42 -6.21 10.21 6.80
C PHE A 42 -6.69 11.34 7.71
N LEU A 43 -7.13 11.02 8.91
CA LEU A 43 -7.68 11.95 9.87
C LEU A 43 -7.04 11.78 11.25
N ALA A 44 -6.91 12.88 12.01
CA ALA A 44 -6.57 12.85 13.42
C ALA A 44 -7.59 13.62 14.26
N ALA A 45 -7.81 13.13 15.49
CA ALA A 45 -8.48 13.92 16.52
C ALA A 45 -7.45 14.83 17.20
N VAL A 46 -7.71 16.13 17.21
CA VAL A 46 -6.88 17.12 17.91
C VAL A 46 -7.64 17.54 19.17
N GLN A 47 -6.99 17.44 20.33
CA GLN A 47 -7.60 17.84 21.60
C GLN A 47 -8.06 19.31 21.54
N GLY A 48 -9.34 19.58 21.76
CA GLY A 48 -9.93 20.91 21.59
C GLY A 48 -10.10 21.39 20.14
N GLY A 49 -9.50 20.73 19.16
CA GLY A 49 -9.45 21.14 17.75
C GLY A 49 -10.36 20.36 16.80
N GLY A 50 -11.05 19.31 17.28
CA GLY A 50 -11.91 18.46 16.46
C GLY A 50 -11.14 17.47 15.60
N THR A 51 -11.73 16.98 14.52
CA THR A 51 -11.08 16.08 13.56
C THR A 51 -10.46 16.89 12.43
N ARG A 52 -9.19 16.63 12.11
CA ARG A 52 -8.46 17.28 11.01
C ARG A 52 -7.99 16.27 9.97
N VAL A 53 -7.87 16.74 8.75
CA VAL A 53 -7.25 15.99 7.65
C VAL A 53 -5.75 15.95 7.88
N LEU A 54 -5.14 14.75 7.87
CA LEU A 54 -3.69 14.56 7.92
C LEU A 54 -3.09 14.44 6.53
N SER A 55 -3.76 13.66 5.67
CA SER A 55 -3.37 13.49 4.27
C SER A 55 -4.61 13.41 3.39
N THR A 56 -4.46 13.77 2.13
CA THR A 56 -5.48 13.55 1.09
C THR A 56 -5.19 12.20 0.40
N ALA A 57 -6.22 11.36 0.26
CA ALA A 57 -6.09 10.14 -0.53
C ALA A 57 -5.92 10.54 -2.00
N GLY A 58 -4.73 10.41 -2.52
CA GLY A 58 -4.43 10.74 -3.91
C GLY A 58 -3.40 11.85 -4.11
N ASP A 59 -2.98 12.56 -3.05
CA ASP A 59 -1.79 13.39 -3.16
C ASP A 59 -0.55 12.48 -3.07
N MET A 60 -0.11 12.02 -4.24
CA MET A 60 1.28 11.61 -4.39
C MET A 60 2.12 12.74 -3.81
N ASP A 61 3.09 12.44 -2.94
CA ASP A 61 4.08 13.45 -2.59
C ASP A 61 4.80 13.82 -3.90
N PRO A 62 4.54 15.02 -4.48
CA PRO A 62 5.12 15.41 -5.76
C PRO A 62 6.65 15.39 -5.70
N ALA A 63 7.22 15.62 -4.49
CA ALA A 63 8.66 15.59 -4.28
C ALA A 63 9.20 14.15 -4.37
N LEU A 64 8.53 13.17 -3.75
CA LEU A 64 8.94 11.76 -3.83
C LEU A 64 8.85 11.24 -5.26
N THR A 65 7.75 11.54 -5.95
CA THR A 65 7.55 11.15 -7.35
C THR A 65 8.63 11.75 -8.24
N GLU A 66 8.94 13.05 -8.06
CA GLU A 66 9.99 13.71 -8.84
C GLU A 66 11.38 13.14 -8.52
N MET A 67 11.68 12.83 -7.25
CA MET A 67 12.95 12.18 -6.87
C MET A 67 13.13 10.84 -7.60
N ILE A 68 12.08 10.04 -7.72
CA ILE A 68 12.12 8.74 -8.41
C ILE A 68 12.22 8.96 -9.92
N ARG A 69 11.49 9.93 -10.48
CA ARG A 69 11.54 10.26 -11.89
C ARG A 69 12.91 10.76 -12.34
N VAL A 70 13.56 11.59 -11.53
CA VAL A 70 14.89 12.16 -11.84
C VAL A 70 15.99 11.12 -11.73
N LYS A 71 15.90 10.23 -10.73
CA LYS A 71 16.88 9.19 -10.50
C LYS A 71 16.20 7.86 -10.23
N PHE A 72 16.22 6.99 -11.23
CA PHE A 72 15.57 5.67 -11.15
C PHE A 72 16.14 4.80 -10.01
N ASP A 73 17.39 5.02 -9.60
CA ASP A 73 17.98 4.33 -8.45
C ASP A 73 17.22 4.57 -7.15
N ASN A 74 16.57 5.73 -6.98
CA ASN A 74 15.75 6.01 -5.81
C ASN A 74 14.56 5.04 -5.65
N LEU A 75 14.20 4.36 -6.73
CA LEU A 75 13.19 3.30 -6.69
C LEU A 75 13.69 2.06 -5.97
N TYR A 76 14.97 1.72 -6.14
CA TYR A 76 15.59 0.60 -5.42
C TYR A 76 15.72 0.93 -3.93
N ASP A 77 16.10 2.17 -3.61
CA ASP A 77 16.15 2.64 -2.21
C ASP A 77 14.76 2.51 -1.56
N LEU A 78 13.68 2.88 -2.29
CA LEU A 78 12.33 2.71 -1.80
C LEU A 78 11.96 1.23 -1.61
N ALA A 79 12.37 0.36 -2.52
CA ALA A 79 12.13 -1.08 -2.39
C ALA A 79 12.86 -1.68 -1.17
N GLU A 80 14.09 -1.25 -0.89
CA GLU A 80 14.84 -1.64 0.32
C GLU A 80 14.14 -1.16 1.60
N ILE A 81 13.68 0.08 1.63
CA ILE A 81 12.92 0.64 2.76
C ILE A 81 11.64 -0.19 3.00
N ARG A 82 10.96 -0.63 1.95
CA ARG A 82 9.78 -1.51 2.05
C ARG A 82 10.07 -2.79 2.81
N VAL A 83 11.21 -3.44 2.54
CA VAL A 83 11.58 -4.69 3.24
C VAL A 83 11.52 -4.48 4.75
N ILE A 84 12.05 -3.38 5.24
CA ILE A 84 12.09 -3.07 6.68
C ILE A 84 10.69 -2.74 7.21
N LEU A 85 10.00 -1.81 6.55
CA LEU A 85 8.72 -1.28 7.02
C LEU A 85 7.61 -2.33 6.97
N GLU A 86 7.55 -3.11 5.89
CA GLU A 86 6.48 -4.08 5.71
C GLU A 86 6.71 -5.38 6.51
N SER A 87 7.96 -5.77 6.74
CA SER A 87 8.27 -6.87 7.67
C SER A 87 7.88 -6.52 9.11
N TRP A 88 8.13 -5.28 9.53
CA TRP A 88 7.64 -4.76 10.81
C TRP A 88 6.10 -4.74 10.86
N ALA A 89 5.42 -4.35 9.78
CA ALA A 89 3.97 -4.33 9.70
C ALA A 89 3.38 -5.74 9.74
N ALA A 90 3.96 -6.71 9.04
CA ALA A 90 3.53 -8.11 9.07
C ALA A 90 3.67 -8.72 10.47
N ARG A 91 4.78 -8.44 11.16
CA ARG A 91 4.98 -8.84 12.58
C ARG A 91 3.86 -8.29 13.47
N ARG A 92 3.55 -7.00 13.33
CA ARG A 92 2.50 -6.37 14.12
C ARG A 92 1.11 -6.87 13.75
N ALA A 93 0.84 -7.13 12.48
CA ALA A 93 -0.42 -7.69 12.03
C ALA A 93 -0.67 -9.08 12.68
N ALA A 94 0.35 -9.93 12.76
CA ALA A 94 0.24 -11.21 13.44
C ALA A 94 -0.13 -11.08 14.92
N VAL A 95 0.27 -9.98 15.60
CA VAL A 95 -0.09 -9.73 17.00
C VAL A 95 -1.47 -9.08 17.14
N ASN A 96 -1.80 -8.13 16.26
CA ASN A 96 -2.91 -7.18 16.46
C ASN A 96 -4.15 -7.46 15.61
N ALA A 97 -4.04 -8.28 14.56
CA ALA A 97 -5.13 -8.49 13.61
C ALA A 97 -6.35 -9.11 14.27
N THR A 98 -7.53 -8.53 14.00
CA THR A 98 -8.79 -9.19 14.34
C THR A 98 -9.09 -10.32 13.36
N PRO A 99 -9.98 -11.28 13.71
CA PRO A 99 -10.40 -12.33 12.77
C PRO A 99 -10.92 -11.79 11.44
N GLU A 100 -11.64 -10.65 11.47
CA GLU A 100 -12.17 -9.99 10.28
C GLU A 100 -11.05 -9.44 9.40
N GLN A 101 -9.99 -8.90 10.00
CA GLN A 101 -8.81 -8.39 9.28
C GLN A 101 -7.99 -9.53 8.67
N VAL A 102 -7.83 -10.64 9.39
CA VAL A 102 -7.19 -11.85 8.85
C VAL A 102 -7.98 -12.37 7.65
N ALA A 103 -9.31 -12.42 7.76
CA ALA A 103 -10.18 -12.81 6.65
C ALA A 103 -10.08 -11.85 5.46
N GLU A 104 -9.91 -10.53 5.70
CA GLU A 104 -9.70 -9.54 4.63
C GLU A 104 -8.40 -9.80 3.88
N ILE A 105 -7.29 -10.00 4.60
CA ILE A 105 -6.00 -10.38 3.98
C ILE A 105 -6.17 -11.66 3.15
N GLY A 106 -6.88 -12.65 3.68
CA GLY A 106 -7.17 -13.90 2.95
C GLY A 106 -7.96 -13.66 1.65
N ARG A 107 -8.93 -12.72 1.65
CA ARG A 107 -9.70 -12.35 0.45
C ARG A 107 -8.82 -11.76 -0.66
N THR A 108 -7.83 -10.92 -0.32
CA THR A 108 -6.90 -10.39 -1.32
C THR A 108 -6.08 -11.51 -1.96
N VAL A 109 -5.59 -12.47 -1.16
CA VAL A 109 -4.86 -13.65 -1.68
C VAL A 109 -5.74 -14.51 -2.60
N VAL A 110 -7.02 -14.71 -2.24
CA VAL A 110 -7.98 -15.45 -3.08
C VAL A 110 -8.27 -14.70 -4.38
N ALA A 111 -8.41 -13.37 -4.33
CA ALA A 111 -8.62 -12.55 -5.52
C ALA A 111 -7.47 -12.65 -6.52
N MET A 112 -6.22 -12.67 -6.03
CA MET A 112 -5.03 -12.91 -6.87
C MET A 112 -5.02 -14.28 -7.54
N ALA A 113 -5.55 -15.30 -6.88
CA ALA A 113 -5.52 -16.68 -7.35
C ALA A 113 -6.55 -16.99 -8.47
N GLN A 114 -7.41 -16.03 -8.84
CA GLN A 114 -8.51 -16.30 -9.80
C GLN A 114 -8.00 -16.50 -11.25
N PRO A 115 -8.23 -17.66 -11.87
CA PRO A 115 -7.73 -17.98 -13.21
C PRO A 115 -8.27 -17.06 -14.31
N SER A 116 -9.47 -16.50 -14.12
CA SER A 116 -10.17 -15.64 -15.09
C SER A 116 -9.49 -14.29 -15.33
N ARG A 117 -8.54 -13.91 -14.48
CA ARG A 117 -7.84 -12.62 -14.56
C ARG A 117 -6.53 -12.66 -15.34
N GLY A 118 -6.07 -13.84 -15.75
CA GLY A 118 -4.82 -14.01 -16.50
C GLY A 118 -3.57 -13.75 -15.64
N LYS A 119 -2.94 -12.59 -15.80
CA LYS A 119 -1.75 -12.18 -15.05
C LYS A 119 -2.14 -11.49 -13.73
N LEU A 120 -1.37 -11.69 -12.66
CA LEU A 120 -1.51 -10.92 -11.41
C LEU A 120 -1.43 -9.41 -11.72
N ARG A 121 -2.35 -8.61 -11.16
CA ARG A 121 -2.34 -7.15 -11.33
C ARG A 121 -1.56 -6.49 -10.21
N ALA A 122 -0.89 -5.37 -10.51
CA ALA A 122 -0.21 -4.57 -9.51
C ALA A 122 -1.16 -4.11 -8.38
N THR A 123 -2.40 -3.79 -8.74
CA THR A 123 -3.43 -3.40 -7.76
C THR A 123 -3.76 -4.50 -6.76
N ASP A 124 -3.81 -5.77 -7.18
CA ASP A 124 -4.11 -6.90 -6.28
C ASP A 124 -2.97 -7.10 -5.26
N ASP A 125 -1.72 -6.87 -5.68
CA ASP A 125 -0.53 -6.91 -4.84
C ASP A 125 -0.55 -5.77 -3.80
N VAL A 126 -0.78 -4.55 -4.26
CA VAL A 126 -0.90 -3.37 -3.38
C VAL A 126 -2.02 -3.55 -2.36
N ASP A 127 -3.18 -4.06 -2.76
CA ASP A 127 -4.32 -4.31 -1.86
C ASP A 127 -3.96 -5.29 -0.74
N PHE A 128 -3.17 -6.33 -1.04
CA PHE A 128 -2.66 -7.27 -0.03
C PHE A 128 -1.77 -6.56 1.01
N HIS A 129 -0.80 -5.77 0.56
CA HIS A 129 0.10 -5.04 1.45
C HIS A 129 -0.63 -3.98 2.29
N ILE A 130 -1.62 -3.30 1.70
CA ILE A 130 -2.49 -2.36 2.42
C ILE A 130 -3.32 -3.08 3.50
N ALA A 131 -3.87 -4.26 3.20
CA ALA A 131 -4.65 -5.02 4.18
C ALA A 131 -3.80 -5.42 5.39
N ILE A 132 -2.55 -5.84 5.18
CA ILE A 132 -1.58 -6.11 6.26
C ILE A 132 -1.27 -4.82 7.04
N GLY A 133 -1.04 -3.71 6.36
CA GLY A 133 -0.79 -2.42 7.00
C GLY A 133 -1.92 -1.98 7.93
N LYS A 134 -3.18 -2.16 7.51
CA LYS A 134 -4.36 -1.90 8.33
C LYS A 134 -4.38 -2.80 9.57
N ALA A 135 -4.09 -4.10 9.39
CA ALA A 135 -4.05 -5.09 10.46
C ALA A 135 -2.91 -4.84 11.46
N ALA A 136 -1.81 -4.21 11.04
CA ALA A 136 -0.73 -3.79 11.92
C ALA A 136 -1.16 -2.77 12.98
N GLY A 137 -2.26 -2.03 12.75
CA GLY A 137 -2.88 -1.13 13.72
C GLY A 137 -2.06 0.11 14.03
N SER A 138 -1.22 0.60 13.11
CA SER A 138 -0.41 1.81 13.27
C SER A 138 -0.86 2.91 12.32
N PRO A 139 -1.48 4.00 12.81
CA PRO A 139 -1.82 5.15 11.99
C PRO A 139 -0.61 5.82 11.34
N VAL A 140 0.54 5.84 12.05
CA VAL A 140 1.79 6.40 11.53
C VAL A 140 2.27 5.59 10.31
N TYR A 141 2.29 4.26 10.44
CA TYR A 141 2.67 3.39 9.32
C TYR A 141 1.70 3.54 8.14
N MET A 142 0.39 3.59 8.41
CA MET A 142 -0.62 3.79 7.37
C MET A 142 -0.45 5.12 6.63
N HIS A 143 -0.03 6.17 7.33
CA HIS A 143 0.28 7.44 6.70
C HIS A 143 1.50 7.33 5.79
N ILE A 144 2.60 6.73 6.24
CA ILE A 144 3.79 6.47 5.42
C ILE A 144 3.40 5.64 4.17
N LEU A 145 2.66 4.55 4.37
CA LEU A 145 2.22 3.68 3.29
C LEU A 145 1.32 4.43 2.28
N SER A 146 0.47 5.35 2.74
CA SER A 146 -0.38 6.15 1.85
C SER A 146 0.42 7.10 0.95
N VAL A 147 1.50 7.68 1.47
CA VAL A 147 2.40 8.57 0.70
C VAL A 147 3.11 7.80 -0.43
N ILE A 148 3.55 6.57 -0.15
CA ILE A 148 4.32 5.78 -1.11
C ILE A 148 3.44 4.89 -1.99
N ARG A 149 2.16 4.72 -1.69
CA ARG A 149 1.26 3.75 -2.34
C ARG A 149 1.19 3.91 -3.86
N ASP A 150 0.98 5.12 -4.34
CA ASP A 150 0.79 5.38 -5.76
C ASP A 150 2.11 5.19 -6.52
N THR A 151 3.22 5.60 -5.91
CA THR A 151 4.56 5.32 -6.42
C THR A 151 4.82 3.81 -6.50
N LEU A 152 4.41 3.05 -5.46
CA LEU A 152 4.50 1.60 -5.45
C LEU A 152 3.64 0.95 -6.54
N THR A 153 2.43 1.46 -6.76
CA THR A 153 1.53 0.95 -7.80
C THR A 153 2.17 1.12 -9.18
N GLN A 154 2.67 2.31 -9.50
CA GLN A 154 3.36 2.58 -10.76
C GLN A 154 4.62 1.72 -10.92
N MET A 155 5.40 1.58 -9.86
CA MET A 155 6.56 0.71 -9.82
C MET A 155 6.19 -0.74 -10.14
N LEU A 156 5.18 -1.28 -9.47
CA LEU A 156 4.74 -2.65 -9.66
C LEU A 156 4.13 -2.87 -11.05
N GLU A 157 3.41 -1.90 -11.61
CA GLU A 157 2.90 -1.98 -12.98
C GLU A 157 4.04 -2.04 -14.00
N PHE A 158 5.02 -1.16 -13.87
CA PHE A 158 6.21 -1.15 -14.72
C PHE A 158 6.98 -2.48 -14.62
N HIS A 159 7.27 -2.93 -13.40
CA HIS A 159 8.05 -4.14 -13.19
C HIS A 159 7.33 -5.42 -13.60
N ARG A 160 6.01 -5.51 -13.40
CA ARG A 160 5.22 -6.66 -13.88
C ARG A 160 5.19 -6.76 -15.40
N HIS A 161 5.25 -5.63 -16.10
CA HIS A 161 5.31 -5.64 -17.57
C HIS A 161 6.67 -6.06 -18.10
N GLU A 162 7.74 -5.61 -17.45
CA GLU A 162 9.12 -5.73 -17.96
C GLU A 162 9.92 -6.88 -17.33
N LEU A 163 9.56 -7.31 -16.10
CA LEU A 163 10.44 -8.16 -15.30
C LEU A 163 9.84 -9.50 -14.91
N PHE A 164 8.51 -9.66 -14.86
CA PHE A 164 7.90 -10.89 -14.37
C PHE A 164 7.27 -11.69 -15.51
N GLU A 165 7.70 -12.94 -15.62
CA GLU A 165 7.02 -13.94 -16.45
C GLU A 165 5.81 -14.52 -15.71
N ARG A 166 4.87 -15.12 -16.44
CA ARG A 166 3.68 -15.79 -15.84
C ARG A 166 4.02 -16.91 -14.86
N SER A 167 5.20 -17.51 -14.98
CA SER A 167 5.70 -18.53 -14.05
C SER A 167 5.96 -17.98 -12.66
N GLU A 168 6.37 -16.73 -12.57
CA GLU A 168 6.73 -16.03 -11.33
C GLU A 168 5.50 -15.58 -10.54
N ASP A 169 4.36 -15.37 -11.20
CA ASP A 169 3.09 -15.11 -10.53
C ASP A 169 2.71 -16.22 -9.52
N LYS A 170 3.08 -17.47 -9.81
CA LYS A 170 2.86 -18.59 -8.89
C LYS A 170 3.76 -18.50 -7.64
N VAL A 171 4.98 -18.03 -7.82
CA VAL A 171 5.93 -17.83 -6.73
C VAL A 171 5.43 -16.72 -5.81
N VAL A 172 5.08 -15.56 -6.38
CA VAL A 172 4.51 -14.43 -5.62
C VAL A 172 3.26 -14.85 -4.85
N LEU A 173 2.34 -15.56 -5.49
CA LEU A 173 1.12 -16.04 -4.82
C LEU A 173 1.43 -17.04 -3.70
N ALA A 174 2.43 -17.90 -3.86
CA ALA A 174 2.84 -18.84 -2.81
C ALA A 174 3.44 -18.09 -1.60
N GLN A 175 4.22 -17.04 -1.86
CA GLN A 175 4.80 -16.17 -0.83
C GLN A 175 3.69 -15.40 -0.07
N HIS A 176 2.73 -14.79 -0.76
CA HIS A 176 1.59 -14.12 -0.12
C HIS A 176 0.77 -15.08 0.75
N ARG A 177 0.55 -16.31 0.29
CA ARG A 177 -0.09 -17.36 1.11
C ARG A 177 0.72 -17.71 2.35
N ALA A 178 2.04 -17.70 2.28
CA ALA A 178 2.90 -17.97 3.43
C ALA A 178 2.78 -16.85 4.48
N ILE A 179 2.81 -15.59 4.04
CA ILE A 179 2.62 -14.42 4.91
C ILE A 179 1.23 -14.48 5.59
N HIS A 180 0.16 -14.68 4.81
CA HIS A 180 -1.19 -14.78 5.35
C HIS A 180 -1.30 -15.89 6.40
N ARG A 181 -0.77 -17.09 6.11
CA ARG A 181 -0.80 -18.21 7.08
C ARG A 181 -0.05 -17.91 8.37
N ALA A 182 1.05 -17.17 8.32
CA ALA A 182 1.79 -16.77 9.52
C ALA A 182 0.98 -15.78 10.36
N ILE A 183 0.33 -14.81 9.72
CA ILE A 183 -0.57 -13.85 10.40
C ILE A 183 -1.78 -14.56 11.00
N ASP A 184 -2.41 -15.49 10.28
CA ASP A 184 -3.56 -16.28 10.72
C ASP A 184 -3.23 -17.17 11.94
N ARG A 185 -1.99 -17.66 12.02
CA ARG A 185 -1.47 -18.42 13.17
C ARG A 185 -1.02 -17.56 14.34
N HIS A 186 -1.12 -16.24 14.22
CA HIS A 186 -0.59 -15.30 15.20
C HIS A 186 0.91 -15.54 15.51
N ASP A 187 1.71 -15.85 14.47
CA ASP A 187 3.15 -16.05 14.57
C ASP A 187 3.89 -14.82 14.02
N PRO A 188 4.29 -13.88 14.88
CA PRO A 188 4.90 -12.62 14.45
C PRO A 188 6.28 -12.81 13.81
N ASP A 189 7.06 -13.78 14.27
CA ASP A 189 8.39 -14.03 13.74
C ASP A 189 8.30 -14.67 12.35
N ALA A 190 7.44 -15.64 12.17
CA ALA A 190 7.19 -16.24 10.86
C ALA A 190 6.58 -15.23 9.87
N ALA A 191 5.67 -14.36 10.32
CA ALA A 191 5.08 -13.33 9.47
C ALA A 191 6.13 -12.33 8.97
N ALA A 192 6.99 -11.84 9.86
CA ALA A 192 8.10 -10.95 9.48
C ALA A 192 9.08 -11.64 8.53
N ALA A 193 9.49 -12.88 8.84
CA ALA A 193 10.41 -13.64 8.00
C ALA A 193 9.84 -13.91 6.60
N ALA A 194 8.54 -14.28 6.51
CA ALA A 194 7.88 -14.52 5.24
C ALA A 194 7.76 -13.23 4.40
N MET A 195 7.46 -12.09 5.01
CA MET A 195 7.42 -10.79 4.33
C MET A 195 8.81 -10.36 3.87
N THR A 196 9.84 -10.52 4.70
CA THR A 196 11.22 -10.24 4.33
C THR A 196 11.62 -11.09 3.13
N ALA A 197 11.37 -12.40 3.16
CA ALA A 197 11.72 -13.30 2.06
C ALA A 197 11.00 -12.91 0.76
N HIS A 198 9.73 -12.54 0.83
CA HIS A 198 8.96 -12.07 -0.32
C HIS A 198 9.57 -10.80 -0.94
N LEU A 199 9.77 -9.76 -0.14
CA LEU A 199 10.25 -8.47 -0.64
C LEU A 199 11.73 -8.51 -1.06
N THR A 200 12.56 -9.31 -0.40
CA THR A 200 13.95 -9.54 -0.85
C THR A 200 13.96 -10.24 -2.20
N TRP A 201 13.12 -11.25 -2.42
CA TRP A 201 12.98 -11.91 -3.71
C TRP A 201 12.57 -10.92 -4.81
N VAL A 202 11.61 -10.02 -4.53
CA VAL A 202 11.20 -8.94 -5.45
C VAL A 202 12.37 -8.00 -5.74
N LEU A 203 13.10 -7.57 -4.70
CA LEU A 203 14.26 -6.68 -4.81
C LEU A 203 15.39 -7.29 -5.67
N ASP A 204 15.67 -8.59 -5.49
CA ASP A 204 16.67 -9.31 -6.30
C ASP A 204 16.31 -9.31 -7.79
N HIS A 205 15.02 -9.44 -8.12
CA HIS A 205 14.54 -9.32 -9.50
C HIS A 205 14.76 -7.92 -10.07
N TYR A 206 14.57 -6.88 -9.26
CA TYR A 206 14.85 -5.50 -9.65
C TYR A 206 16.34 -5.29 -9.94
N HIS A 207 17.21 -5.77 -9.06
CA HIS A 207 18.65 -5.68 -9.29
C HIS A 207 19.12 -6.47 -10.51
N ALA A 208 18.54 -7.64 -10.75
CA ALA A 208 18.84 -8.43 -11.95
C ALA A 208 18.41 -7.71 -13.23
N ALA A 209 17.26 -7.04 -13.23
CA ALA A 209 16.79 -6.27 -14.37
C ALA A 209 17.66 -5.02 -14.62
N ARG A 210 18.08 -4.34 -13.56
CA ARG A 210 19.01 -3.21 -13.66
C ARG A 210 20.30 -3.66 -14.36
N ARG A 211 20.93 -4.74 -13.87
CA ARG A 211 22.15 -5.26 -14.50
C ARG A 211 21.98 -5.54 -15.99
N ARG A 212 20.88 -6.21 -16.39
CA ARG A 212 20.59 -6.48 -17.81
C ARG A 212 20.47 -5.21 -18.65
N ARG A 213 19.88 -4.16 -18.10
CA ARG A 213 19.76 -2.86 -18.79
C ARG A 213 21.11 -2.16 -18.93
N ASP A 214 21.91 -2.13 -17.87
CA ASP A 214 23.24 -1.53 -17.88
C ASP A 214 24.13 -2.24 -18.91
N GLU A 215 24.06 -3.57 -18.99
CA GLU A 215 24.76 -4.38 -19.97
C GLU A 215 24.27 -4.17 -21.41
N ALA A 216 22.97 -3.92 -21.60
CA ALA A 216 22.38 -3.65 -22.91
C ALA A 216 22.59 -2.21 -23.42
N GLY A 217 23.19 -1.32 -22.61
CA GLY A 217 23.39 0.10 -22.96
C GLY A 217 22.09 0.88 -23.15
N ALA A 218 20.97 0.40 -22.62
CA ALA A 218 19.66 0.99 -22.83
C ALA A 218 19.48 2.24 -21.96
N GLU A 219 19.19 3.34 -22.62
CA GLU A 219 18.84 4.62 -22.01
C GLU A 219 17.48 4.51 -21.26
N LYS A 220 17.35 5.31 -20.22
CA LYS A 220 16.26 5.53 -19.26
C LYS A 220 14.85 5.11 -19.76
N PRO A 221 14.06 4.35 -18.96
CA PRO A 221 12.69 4.03 -19.33
C PRO A 221 11.83 5.29 -19.42
N PRO A 222 10.87 5.34 -20.33
CA PRO A 222 9.90 6.43 -20.35
C PRO A 222 9.07 6.37 -19.08
N VAL A 223 9.13 7.42 -18.28
CA VAL A 223 8.09 7.69 -17.28
C VAL A 223 6.82 7.95 -18.09
N ALA A 224 5.78 7.17 -17.86
CA ALA A 224 4.50 7.39 -18.50
C ALA A 224 4.08 8.86 -18.25
N ASP A 225 3.94 9.61 -19.32
CA ASP A 225 3.36 10.95 -19.26
C ASP A 225 1.97 10.84 -18.64
N ALA A 226 1.76 11.53 -17.53
CA ALA A 226 0.42 11.72 -17.00
C ALA A 226 -0.42 12.39 -18.12
N PRO A 227 -1.65 11.94 -18.38
CA PRO A 227 -2.50 12.60 -19.32
C PRO A 227 -2.68 14.05 -18.89
N ALA A 228 -2.23 14.98 -19.73
CA ALA A 228 -2.52 16.40 -19.59
C ALA A 228 -4.03 16.59 -19.76
N GLY A 229 -4.71 17.04 -18.71
CA GLY A 229 -6.14 17.31 -18.67
C GLY A 229 -6.50 18.04 -17.40
#